data_f2309126e3e9106f16c736f065dd1a25
#
_entry.id   f2309126e3e9106f16c736f065dd1a25
#
_cell.length_a   1.000
_cell.length_b   1.000
_cell.length_c   1.000
_cell.angle_alpha   90.00
_cell.angle_beta   90.00
_cell.angle_gamma   90.00
#
_symmetry.space_group_name_H-M   'P 1'
#
loop_
_entity.id
_entity.type
_entity.pdbx_description
1 polymer ?
#
loop_
_entity_poly.entity_id
_entity_poly.type
_entity_poly.pdbx_seq_one_letter_code
_entity_poly.pdbx_strand_id
1 'polypeptide(L)'
;MFSRKGKNIMSTTEPIRDKQKLLDFKNYYLNEKLNLRNYTIIILGLNTALRISDILNLTYDEVYLDSKVQEHITIREQKTGKENRILLNHETRTALARYRQELVRTEMYKEGNPFLFPSPKKAGAPISRSQAYRMITSAAETIGIDGHISCHSLRKTFGYHAWKQGSDPIVIMVIFNHSSISITKRYLCIEQDDKDEVYRSIYQNAAA
;
A
#
# COMPACT_ATOMS: atom_id res chain seq x y z
N MET A 1 -14.71 -31.03 32.31
CA MET A 1 -13.55 -31.04 31.37
C MET A 1 -14.08 -30.57 30.02
N PHE A 2 -14.14 -29.24 29.81
CA PHE A 2 -14.65 -28.65 28.57
C PHE A 2 -13.48 -28.27 27.67
N SER A 3 -13.31 -29.02 26.59
CA SER A 3 -12.34 -28.75 25.53
C SER A 3 -12.77 -27.49 24.77
N ARG A 4 -12.02 -26.40 24.91
CA ARG A 4 -12.13 -25.25 24.03
C ARG A 4 -11.54 -25.63 22.68
N LYS A 5 -12.40 -25.98 21.71
CA LYS A 5 -12.04 -25.97 20.29
C LYS A 5 -11.61 -24.56 19.93
N GLY A 6 -10.31 -24.34 19.78
CA GLY A 6 -9.75 -23.10 19.24
C GLY A 6 -10.32 -22.87 17.85
N LYS A 7 -11.19 -21.87 17.69
CA LYS A 7 -11.46 -21.28 16.38
C LYS A 7 -10.12 -20.78 15.86
N ASN A 8 -9.65 -21.35 14.76
CA ASN A 8 -8.59 -20.78 13.92
C ASN A 8 -9.14 -19.43 13.42
N ILE A 9 -8.93 -18.37 14.20
CA ILE A 9 -9.13 -17.00 13.75
C ILE A 9 -7.99 -16.78 12.76
N MET A 10 -8.24 -16.94 11.47
CA MET A 10 -7.34 -16.40 10.45
C MET A 10 -7.14 -14.92 10.81
N SER A 11 -5.95 -14.58 11.29
CA SER A 11 -5.66 -13.23 11.75
C SER A 11 -5.86 -12.30 10.55
N THR A 12 -6.89 -11.47 10.64
CA THR A 12 -7.15 -10.45 9.62
C THR A 12 -6.00 -9.47 9.65
N THR A 13 -5.43 -9.16 8.49
CA THR A 13 -4.39 -8.14 8.39
C THR A 13 -4.89 -6.80 8.94
N GLU A 14 -4.01 -6.03 9.57
CA GLU A 14 -4.33 -4.75 10.20
C GLU A 14 -3.67 -3.56 9.47
N PRO A 15 -4.22 -2.34 9.61
CA PRO A 15 -3.54 -1.13 9.17
C PRO A 15 -2.42 -0.77 10.16
N ILE A 16 -1.42 -0.04 9.70
CA ILE A 16 -0.43 0.61 10.56
C ILE A 16 -1.06 1.93 11.05
N ARG A 17 -1.46 1.98 12.33
CA ARG A 17 -2.20 3.11 12.91
C ARG A 17 -1.29 4.17 13.50
N ASP A 18 -0.24 3.72 14.19
CA ASP A 18 0.75 4.60 14.82
C ASP A 18 1.53 5.38 13.75
N LYS A 19 1.53 6.72 13.86
CA LYS A 19 2.16 7.59 12.87
C LYS A 19 3.67 7.48 12.85
N GLN A 20 4.30 7.26 14.02
CA GLN A 20 5.76 7.13 14.09
C GLN A 20 6.19 5.78 13.50
N LYS A 21 5.54 4.68 13.90
CA LYS A 21 5.79 3.36 13.32
C LYS A 21 5.52 3.34 11.80
N LEU A 22 4.51 4.08 11.32
CA LEU A 22 4.27 4.22 9.89
C LEU A 22 5.42 4.95 9.18
N LEU A 23 5.94 6.02 9.77
CA LEU A 23 7.09 6.75 9.24
C LEU A 23 8.34 5.87 9.19
N ASP A 24 8.63 5.14 10.27
CA ASP A 24 9.76 4.22 10.35
C ASP A 24 9.63 3.09 9.32
N PHE A 25 8.41 2.54 9.17
CA PHE A 25 8.12 1.51 8.17
C PHE A 25 8.31 2.01 6.73
N LYS A 26 7.84 3.23 6.42
CA LYS A 26 8.06 3.85 5.11
C LYS A 26 9.55 3.96 4.78
N ASN A 27 10.34 4.35 5.76
CA ASN A 27 11.76 4.66 5.58
C ASN A 27 12.70 3.47 5.83
N TYR A 28 12.19 2.33 6.28
CA TYR A 28 13.01 1.17 6.62
C TYR A 28 13.99 0.77 5.51
N TYR A 29 13.52 0.71 4.27
CA TYR A 29 14.34 0.36 3.12
C TYR A 29 15.16 1.53 2.53
N LEU A 30 15.08 2.72 3.13
CA LEU A 30 16.00 3.82 2.83
C LEU A 30 17.12 3.91 3.86
N ASN A 31 16.79 3.71 5.15
CA ASN A 31 17.68 4.03 6.26
C ASN A 31 18.36 2.78 6.84
N GLU A 32 17.60 1.71 7.10
CA GLU A 32 18.11 0.54 7.81
C GLU A 32 18.63 -0.56 6.86
N LYS A 33 17.95 -0.78 5.75
CA LYS A 33 18.29 -1.83 4.80
C LYS A 33 18.11 -1.36 3.37
N LEU A 34 19.03 -0.53 2.90
CA LEU A 34 18.93 0.13 1.61
C LEU A 34 18.49 -0.82 0.47
N ASN A 35 17.29 -0.57 -0.04
CA ASN A 35 16.71 -1.29 -1.18
C ASN A 35 15.60 -0.45 -1.83
N LEU A 36 15.95 0.31 -2.86
CA LEU A 36 15.01 1.24 -3.50
C LEU A 36 13.81 0.55 -4.16
N ARG A 37 13.94 -0.68 -4.65
CA ARG A 37 12.80 -1.46 -5.14
C ARG A 37 11.77 -1.69 -4.03
N ASN A 38 12.21 -2.20 -2.89
CA ASN A 38 11.34 -2.51 -1.77
C ASN A 38 10.71 -1.24 -1.19
N TYR A 39 11.50 -0.17 -1.07
CA TYR A 39 11.01 1.16 -0.69
C TYR A 39 9.88 1.63 -1.62
N THR A 40 10.11 1.59 -2.93
CA THR A 40 9.14 2.06 -3.93
C THR A 40 7.84 1.25 -3.90
N ILE A 41 7.92 -0.07 -3.68
CA ILE A 41 6.73 -0.93 -3.54
C ILE A 41 5.92 -0.53 -2.30
N ILE A 42 6.57 -0.27 -1.17
CA ILE A 42 5.90 0.19 0.07
C ILE A 42 5.23 1.55 -0.16
N ILE A 43 5.95 2.52 -0.75
CA ILE A 43 5.41 3.85 -1.02
C ILE A 43 4.21 3.80 -1.97
N LEU A 44 4.29 3.02 -3.05
CA LEU A 44 3.14 2.79 -3.93
C LEU A 44 1.96 2.20 -3.15
N GLY A 45 2.19 1.16 -2.35
CA GLY A 45 1.11 0.52 -1.59
C GLY A 45 0.42 1.44 -0.58
N LEU A 46 1.19 2.32 0.06
CA LEU A 46 0.68 3.27 1.06
C LEU A 46 0.00 4.50 0.45
N ASN A 47 0.37 4.90 -0.78
CA ASN A 47 -0.09 6.16 -1.37
C ASN A 47 -1.08 6.01 -2.54
N THR A 48 -1.23 4.82 -3.11
CA THR A 48 -2.12 4.62 -4.28
C THR A 48 -3.33 3.75 -4.00
N ALA A 49 -3.38 3.14 -2.83
CA ALA A 49 -4.40 2.14 -2.49
C ALA A 49 -4.46 0.92 -3.42
N LEU A 50 -3.49 0.72 -4.29
CA LEU A 50 -3.44 -0.44 -5.19
C LEU A 50 -3.31 -1.76 -4.42
N ARG A 51 -3.85 -2.83 -5.00
CA ARG A 51 -3.55 -4.17 -4.51
C ARG A 51 -2.11 -4.52 -4.85
N ILE A 52 -1.47 -5.33 -4.00
CA ILE A 52 -0.08 -5.74 -4.25
C ILE A 52 0.09 -6.41 -5.63
N SER A 53 -0.89 -7.18 -6.08
CA SER A 53 -0.87 -7.77 -7.43
C SER A 53 -0.79 -6.72 -8.54
N ASP A 54 -1.51 -5.62 -8.37
CA ASP A 54 -1.54 -4.56 -9.38
C ASP A 54 -0.21 -3.79 -9.36
N ILE A 55 0.34 -3.50 -8.17
CA ILE A 55 1.67 -2.88 -8.02
C ILE A 55 2.76 -3.72 -8.68
N LEU A 56 2.78 -5.04 -8.42
CA LEU A 56 3.82 -5.91 -8.94
C LEU A 56 3.74 -6.09 -10.47
N ASN A 57 2.56 -5.94 -11.05
CA ASN A 57 2.36 -6.02 -12.49
C ASN A 57 2.49 -4.67 -13.23
N LEU A 58 2.77 -3.57 -12.52
CA LEU A 58 3.04 -2.29 -13.19
C LEU A 58 4.17 -2.44 -14.20
N THR A 59 3.97 -1.82 -15.35
CA THR A 59 4.96 -1.75 -16.42
C THR A 59 5.67 -0.40 -16.45
N TYR A 60 6.79 -0.34 -17.16
CA TYR A 60 7.49 0.92 -17.37
C TYR A 60 6.63 1.94 -18.09
N ASP A 61 5.95 1.54 -19.15
CA ASP A 61 5.16 2.43 -20.01
C ASP A 61 3.91 2.97 -19.30
N GLU A 62 3.38 2.23 -18.30
CA GLU A 62 2.30 2.74 -17.45
C GLU A 62 2.77 3.84 -16.50
N VAL A 63 4.04 3.84 -16.11
CA VAL A 63 4.57 4.73 -15.06
C VAL A 63 5.42 5.86 -15.62
N TYR A 64 6.16 5.62 -16.71
CA TYR A 64 7.05 6.62 -17.28
C TYR A 64 6.66 6.99 -18.70
N LEU A 65 6.75 8.29 -19.00
CA LEU A 65 6.67 8.84 -20.34
C LEU A 65 7.93 9.68 -20.56
N ASP A 66 8.64 9.46 -21.67
CA ASP A 66 9.90 10.16 -22.00
C ASP A 66 10.88 10.16 -20.79
N SER A 67 11.01 9.03 -20.14
CA SER A 67 11.87 8.85 -18.97
C SER A 67 11.47 9.64 -17.72
N LYS A 68 10.34 10.34 -17.72
CA LYS A 68 9.78 11.07 -16.57
C LYS A 68 8.62 10.31 -15.97
N VAL A 69 8.51 10.36 -14.65
CA VAL A 69 7.36 9.77 -13.94
C VAL A 69 6.11 10.56 -14.29
N GLN A 70 5.07 9.86 -14.75
CA GLN A 70 3.78 10.46 -15.03
C GLN A 70 3.10 10.96 -13.74
N GLU A 71 2.27 11.98 -13.85
CA GLU A 71 1.46 12.48 -12.73
C GLU A 71 0.30 11.54 -12.42
N HIS A 72 -0.30 10.98 -13.45
CA HIS A 72 -1.36 9.98 -13.34
C HIS A 72 -0.96 8.73 -14.08
N ILE A 73 -1.33 7.58 -13.53
CA ILE A 73 -1.26 6.30 -14.22
C ILE A 73 -2.66 5.75 -14.42
N THR A 74 -2.86 5.04 -15.51
CA THR A 74 -4.09 4.31 -15.80
C THR A 74 -3.76 2.84 -15.92
N ILE A 75 -4.37 2.02 -15.06
CA ILE A 75 -4.13 0.58 -15.03
C ILE A 75 -5.44 -0.19 -15.17
N ARG A 76 -5.35 -1.44 -15.62
CA ARG A 76 -6.44 -2.40 -15.53
C ARG A 76 -6.20 -3.33 -14.34
N GLU A 77 -7.05 -3.23 -13.31
CA GLU A 77 -6.90 -4.04 -12.09
C GLU A 77 -6.99 -5.54 -12.38
N GLN A 78 -6.03 -6.32 -11.90
CA GLN A 78 -5.93 -7.77 -12.11
C GLN A 78 -7.15 -8.54 -11.58
N LYS A 79 -7.71 -8.11 -10.45
CA LYS A 79 -8.82 -8.82 -9.80
C LYS A 79 -10.19 -8.50 -10.41
N THR A 80 -10.40 -7.27 -10.84
CA THR A 80 -11.73 -6.79 -11.24
C THR A 80 -11.85 -6.54 -12.73
N GLY A 81 -10.72 -6.47 -13.45
CA GLY A 81 -10.65 -6.09 -14.86
C GLY A 81 -11.06 -4.64 -15.14
N LYS A 82 -11.37 -3.85 -14.11
CA LYS A 82 -11.78 -2.46 -14.24
C LYS A 82 -10.58 -1.55 -14.45
N GLU A 83 -10.80 -0.51 -15.25
CA GLU A 83 -9.83 0.57 -15.40
C GLU A 83 -9.83 1.45 -14.13
N ASN A 84 -8.64 1.88 -13.73
CA ASN A 84 -8.44 2.75 -12.57
C ASN A 84 -7.40 3.80 -12.91
N ARG A 85 -7.77 5.09 -12.82
CA ARG A 85 -6.86 6.22 -12.98
C ARG A 85 -6.44 6.72 -11.62
N ILE A 86 -5.13 6.79 -11.40
CA ILE A 86 -4.52 7.03 -10.09
C ILE A 86 -3.56 8.20 -10.18
N LEU A 87 -3.73 9.17 -9.27
CA LEU A 87 -2.76 10.25 -9.06
C LEU A 87 -1.55 9.70 -8.31
N LEU A 88 -0.37 9.95 -8.83
CA LEU A 88 0.90 9.72 -8.12
C LEU A 88 1.29 11.02 -7.40
N ASN A 89 1.16 11.03 -6.08
CA ASN A 89 1.57 12.18 -5.27
C ASN A 89 3.09 12.41 -5.35
N HIS A 90 3.56 13.52 -4.80
CA HIS A 90 4.97 13.92 -4.85
C HIS A 90 5.91 12.83 -4.29
N GLU A 91 5.57 12.24 -3.15
CA GLU A 91 6.36 11.18 -2.50
C GLU A 91 6.51 9.95 -3.40
N THR A 92 5.41 9.51 -4.01
CA THR A 92 5.38 8.37 -4.93
C THR A 92 6.21 8.64 -6.18
N ARG A 93 6.08 9.81 -6.77
CA ARG A 93 6.88 10.21 -7.95
C ARG A 93 8.37 10.27 -7.63
N THR A 94 8.73 10.79 -6.45
CA THR A 94 10.13 10.84 -5.99
C THR A 94 10.70 9.44 -5.80
N ALA A 95 9.94 8.52 -5.17
CA ALA A 95 10.37 7.14 -4.99
C ALA A 95 10.61 6.43 -6.34
N LEU A 96 9.69 6.59 -7.27
CA LEU A 96 9.79 6.04 -8.62
C LEU A 96 10.99 6.60 -9.39
N ALA A 97 11.22 7.91 -9.33
CA ALA A 97 12.36 8.54 -9.99
C ALA A 97 13.70 8.03 -9.44
N ARG A 98 13.84 7.92 -8.11
CA ARG A 98 15.04 7.35 -7.46
C ARG A 98 15.26 5.89 -7.85
N TYR A 99 14.20 5.09 -7.87
CA TYR A 99 14.30 3.67 -8.25
C TYR A 99 14.73 3.52 -9.71
N ARG A 100 14.20 4.33 -10.62
CA ARG A 100 14.61 4.33 -12.02
C ARG A 100 16.10 4.68 -12.18
N GLN A 101 16.57 5.73 -11.49
CA GLN A 101 17.99 6.11 -11.51
C GLN A 101 18.88 4.96 -11.05
N GLU A 102 18.49 4.24 -10.00
CA GLU A 102 19.22 3.08 -9.52
C GLU A 102 19.26 1.95 -10.54
N LEU A 103 18.13 1.64 -11.20
CA LEU A 103 18.09 0.61 -12.25
C LEU A 103 19.00 0.94 -13.44
N VAL A 104 19.04 2.20 -13.83
CA VAL A 104 19.94 2.67 -14.91
C VAL A 104 21.40 2.58 -14.45
N ARG A 105 21.70 3.08 -13.26
CA ARG A 105 23.05 3.09 -12.67
C ARG A 105 23.64 1.69 -12.49
N THR A 106 22.81 0.71 -12.14
CA THR A 106 23.22 -0.68 -11.88
C THR A 106 23.07 -1.60 -13.09
N GLU A 107 22.71 -1.05 -14.25
CA GLU A 107 22.42 -1.81 -15.47
C GLU A 107 21.37 -2.94 -15.27
N MET A 108 20.55 -2.79 -14.25
CA MET A 108 19.46 -3.72 -13.97
C MET A 108 18.22 -3.45 -14.83
N TYR A 109 18.16 -2.30 -15.47
CA TYR A 109 17.18 -2.05 -16.53
C TYR A 109 17.52 -2.94 -17.73
N LYS A 110 16.67 -3.92 -18.00
CA LYS A 110 16.82 -4.80 -19.16
C LYS A 110 15.77 -4.45 -20.19
N GLU A 111 16.23 -4.06 -21.35
CA GLU A 111 15.39 -3.90 -22.53
C GLU A 111 14.61 -5.21 -22.77
N GLY A 112 13.31 -5.13 -23.07
CA GLY A 112 12.45 -6.29 -23.27
C GLY A 112 11.80 -6.87 -22.00
N ASN A 113 12.12 -6.40 -20.79
CA ASN A 113 11.32 -6.71 -19.61
C ASN A 113 10.36 -5.55 -19.31
N PRO A 114 9.05 -5.72 -19.52
CA PRO A 114 8.10 -4.62 -19.36
C PRO A 114 7.86 -4.24 -17.89
N PHE A 115 8.13 -5.15 -16.94
CA PHE A 115 7.73 -4.96 -15.54
C PHE A 115 8.59 -3.97 -14.80
N LEU A 116 7.94 -3.08 -14.05
CA LEU A 116 8.61 -2.11 -13.18
C LEU A 116 9.45 -2.78 -12.08
N PHE A 117 8.98 -3.92 -11.56
CA PHE A 117 9.65 -4.70 -10.52
C PHE A 117 10.02 -6.09 -11.02
N PRO A 118 11.05 -6.22 -11.87
CA PRO A 118 11.42 -7.47 -12.49
C PRO A 118 11.93 -8.51 -11.48
N SER A 119 11.60 -9.77 -11.74
CA SER A 119 12.10 -10.89 -10.95
C SER A 119 13.58 -11.17 -11.27
N PRO A 120 14.47 -11.27 -10.27
CA PRO A 120 15.84 -11.70 -10.52
C PRO A 120 15.95 -13.19 -10.86
N LYS A 121 14.90 -13.99 -10.54
CA LYS A 121 14.90 -15.45 -10.70
C LYS A 121 14.19 -15.93 -11.96
N LYS A 122 13.28 -15.13 -12.53
CA LYS A 122 12.45 -15.52 -13.67
C LYS A 122 12.43 -14.38 -14.67
N ALA A 123 13.10 -14.57 -15.79
CA ALA A 123 13.10 -13.59 -16.88
C ALA A 123 11.68 -13.35 -17.41
N GLY A 124 11.38 -12.08 -17.76
CA GLY A 124 10.08 -11.70 -18.30
C GLY A 124 8.91 -11.79 -17.29
N ALA A 125 9.19 -11.83 -15.99
CA ALA A 125 8.16 -11.87 -14.96
C ALA A 125 8.46 -10.84 -13.84
N PRO A 126 7.43 -10.35 -13.14
CA PRO A 126 7.62 -9.50 -11.95
C PRO A 126 8.05 -10.34 -10.75
N ILE A 127 8.51 -9.68 -9.68
CA ILE A 127 8.70 -10.35 -8.39
C ILE A 127 7.39 -10.95 -7.89
N SER A 128 7.48 -12.07 -7.17
CA SER A 128 6.31 -12.79 -6.69
C SER A 128 5.64 -12.12 -5.49
N ARG A 129 4.33 -12.39 -5.30
CA ARG A 129 3.61 -11.97 -4.07
C ARG A 129 4.27 -12.49 -2.80
N SER A 130 4.85 -13.69 -2.83
CA SER A 130 5.56 -14.25 -1.68
C SER A 130 6.84 -13.46 -1.35
N GLN A 131 7.54 -12.91 -2.36
CA GLN A 131 8.68 -12.02 -2.12
C GLN A 131 8.22 -10.69 -1.52
N ALA A 132 7.15 -10.08 -2.08
CA ALA A 132 6.56 -8.87 -1.53
C ALA A 132 6.04 -9.08 -0.10
N TYR A 133 5.39 -10.20 0.17
CA TYR A 133 4.94 -10.56 1.52
C TYR A 133 6.12 -10.60 2.50
N ARG A 134 7.17 -11.37 2.20
CA ARG A 134 8.34 -11.49 3.07
C ARG A 134 9.03 -10.16 3.35
N MET A 135 9.15 -9.28 2.34
CA MET A 135 9.77 -7.98 2.56
C MET A 135 8.93 -7.07 3.46
N ILE A 136 7.60 -7.09 3.30
CA ILE A 136 6.67 -6.26 4.10
C ILE A 136 6.63 -6.76 5.54
N THR A 137 6.47 -8.07 5.76
CA THR A 137 6.43 -8.65 7.11
C THR A 137 7.75 -8.46 7.84
N SER A 138 8.88 -8.70 7.18
CA SER A 138 10.21 -8.50 7.79
C SER A 138 10.45 -7.04 8.22
N ALA A 139 10.04 -6.07 7.43
CA ALA A 139 10.13 -4.66 7.81
C ALA A 139 9.25 -4.35 9.04
N ALA A 140 8.01 -4.82 9.03
CA ALA A 140 7.07 -4.62 10.14
C ALA A 140 7.54 -5.26 11.45
N GLU A 141 8.06 -6.49 11.37
CA GLU A 141 8.63 -7.22 12.52
C GLU A 141 9.85 -6.51 13.08
N THR A 142 10.77 -6.05 12.23
CA THR A 142 11.98 -5.34 12.67
C THR A 142 11.66 -4.04 13.39
N ILE A 143 10.63 -3.31 12.92
CA ILE A 143 10.19 -2.04 13.54
C ILE A 143 9.34 -2.31 14.79
N GLY A 144 8.89 -3.53 15.02
CA GLY A 144 8.03 -3.88 16.14
C GLY A 144 6.61 -3.33 15.99
N ILE A 145 6.05 -3.39 14.77
CA ILE A 145 4.65 -3.01 14.54
C ILE A 145 3.75 -4.14 15.06
N ASP A 146 2.84 -3.80 15.96
CA ASP A 146 1.88 -4.75 16.51
C ASP A 146 0.87 -5.21 15.47
N GLY A 147 0.35 -6.43 15.65
CA GLY A 147 -0.64 -7.02 14.78
C GLY A 147 -0.07 -7.70 13.52
N HIS A 148 -0.96 -8.21 12.68
CA HIS A 148 -0.56 -8.92 11.47
C HIS A 148 -0.44 -7.96 10.28
N ILE A 149 0.79 -7.53 10.02
CA ILE A 149 1.10 -6.66 8.87
C ILE A 149 1.51 -7.48 7.66
N SER A 150 0.86 -7.24 6.54
CA SER A 150 1.11 -7.93 5.27
C SER A 150 0.81 -7.05 4.05
N CYS A 151 0.83 -7.61 2.86
CA CYS A 151 0.54 -6.88 1.63
C CYS A 151 -0.80 -6.11 1.66
N HIS A 152 -1.84 -6.66 2.27
CA HIS A 152 -3.13 -5.97 2.40
C HIS A 152 -3.12 -4.84 3.42
N SER A 153 -2.18 -4.86 4.36
CA SER A 153 -2.03 -3.80 5.35
C SER A 153 -1.68 -2.46 4.73
N LEU A 154 -0.90 -2.44 3.64
CA LEU A 154 -0.58 -1.18 2.94
C LEU A 154 -1.86 -0.47 2.48
N ARG A 155 -2.75 -1.19 1.83
CA ARG A 155 -4.03 -0.66 1.35
C ARG A 155 -4.98 -0.30 2.50
N LYS A 156 -5.00 -1.10 3.58
CA LYS A 156 -5.77 -0.78 4.79
C LYS A 156 -5.23 0.48 5.47
N THR A 157 -3.91 0.64 5.53
CA THR A 157 -3.25 1.83 6.08
C THR A 157 -3.65 3.09 5.30
N PHE A 158 -3.66 3.03 3.96
CA PHE A 158 -4.19 4.13 3.14
C PHE A 158 -5.62 4.49 3.53
N GLY A 159 -6.53 3.50 3.56
CA GLY A 159 -7.93 3.74 3.87
C GLY A 159 -8.16 4.27 5.27
N TYR A 160 -7.48 3.70 6.26
CA TYR A 160 -7.54 4.14 7.65
C TYR A 160 -7.12 5.61 7.81
N HIS A 161 -5.94 5.97 7.27
CA HIS A 161 -5.44 7.35 7.40
C HIS A 161 -6.24 8.35 6.57
N ALA A 162 -6.70 7.99 5.37
CA ALA A 162 -7.59 8.83 4.58
C ALA A 162 -8.90 9.12 5.33
N TRP A 163 -9.51 8.09 5.92
CA TRP A 163 -10.71 8.26 6.75
C TRP A 163 -10.45 9.11 8.00
N LYS A 164 -9.36 8.86 8.74
CA LYS A 164 -8.97 9.65 9.92
C LYS A 164 -8.66 11.12 9.60
N GLN A 165 -8.30 11.42 8.36
CA GLN A 165 -8.10 12.79 7.85
C GLN A 165 -9.41 13.45 7.38
N GLY A 166 -10.56 12.79 7.54
CA GLY A 166 -11.87 13.32 7.18
C GLY A 166 -12.31 13.05 5.73
N SER A 167 -11.60 12.18 4.99
CA SER A 167 -12.06 11.81 3.64
C SER A 167 -13.40 11.06 3.70
N ASP A 168 -14.32 11.44 2.81
CA ASP A 168 -15.61 10.76 2.69
C ASP A 168 -15.41 9.26 2.41
N PRO A 169 -16.01 8.36 3.21
CA PRO A 169 -15.95 6.91 2.98
C PRO A 169 -16.45 6.47 1.59
N ILE A 170 -17.33 7.24 0.96
CA ILE A 170 -17.77 6.97 -0.42
C ILE A 170 -16.65 7.25 -1.41
N VAL A 171 -15.89 8.33 -1.23
CA VAL A 171 -14.71 8.63 -2.06
C VAL A 171 -13.65 7.53 -1.89
N ILE A 172 -13.42 7.09 -0.64
CA ILE A 172 -12.50 5.96 -0.37
C ILE A 172 -13.01 4.66 -1.04
N MET A 173 -14.32 4.42 -1.04
CA MET A 173 -14.93 3.29 -1.73
C MET A 173 -14.64 3.32 -3.24
N VAL A 174 -14.77 4.48 -3.86
CA VAL A 174 -14.46 4.68 -5.29
C VAL A 174 -12.98 4.45 -5.57
N ILE A 175 -12.07 5.04 -4.78
CA ILE A 175 -10.62 4.84 -4.89
C ILE A 175 -10.26 3.35 -4.78
N PHE A 176 -10.91 2.63 -3.88
CA PHE A 176 -10.72 1.19 -3.72
C PHE A 176 -11.41 0.35 -4.82
N ASN A 177 -12.20 0.98 -5.67
CA ASN A 177 -12.99 0.28 -6.69
C ASN A 177 -13.86 -0.86 -6.07
N HIS A 178 -14.42 -0.59 -4.89
CA HIS A 178 -15.30 -1.52 -4.18
C HIS A 178 -16.73 -1.39 -4.67
N SER A 179 -17.44 -2.50 -4.75
CA SER A 179 -18.84 -2.55 -5.20
C SER A 179 -19.84 -2.11 -4.11
N SER A 180 -19.41 -1.99 -2.86
CA SER A 180 -20.26 -1.54 -1.76
C SER A 180 -19.47 -0.92 -0.61
N ILE A 181 -20.15 -0.03 0.13
CA ILE A 181 -19.61 0.57 1.34
C ILE A 181 -19.32 -0.46 2.44
N SER A 182 -20.07 -1.56 2.49
CA SER A 182 -19.84 -2.66 3.45
C SER A 182 -18.46 -3.31 3.28
N ILE A 183 -17.96 -3.39 2.04
CA ILE A 183 -16.60 -3.87 1.77
C ILE A 183 -15.60 -2.84 2.29
N THR A 184 -15.82 -1.55 2.00
CA THR A 184 -14.92 -0.47 2.41
C THR A 184 -14.79 -0.38 3.94
N LYS A 185 -15.88 -0.51 4.68
CA LYS A 185 -15.85 -0.51 6.16
C LYS A 185 -14.82 -1.47 6.76
N ARG A 186 -14.59 -2.63 6.14
CA ARG A 186 -13.56 -3.59 6.58
C ARG A 186 -12.13 -3.07 6.40
N TYR A 187 -11.92 -2.13 5.48
CA TYR A 187 -10.63 -1.49 5.21
C TYR A 187 -10.40 -0.25 6.07
N LEU A 188 -11.47 0.43 6.48
CA LEU A 188 -11.36 1.57 7.39
C LEU A 188 -10.98 1.14 8.81
N CYS A 189 -11.22 -0.13 9.17
CA CYS A 189 -10.88 -0.70 10.48
C CYS A 189 -11.38 0.16 11.63
N ILE A 190 -12.65 0.61 11.54
CA ILE A 190 -13.31 1.44 12.56
C ILE A 190 -13.47 0.63 13.85
N GLU A 191 -12.97 1.16 14.95
CA GLU A 191 -13.03 0.58 16.29
C GLU A 191 -14.00 1.33 17.19
N GLN A 192 -14.16 0.85 18.44
CA GLN A 192 -15.07 1.49 19.38
C GLN A 192 -14.60 2.90 19.73
N ASP A 193 -13.29 3.09 19.91
CA ASP A 193 -12.72 4.41 20.23
C ASP A 193 -13.04 5.48 19.16
N ASP A 194 -13.10 5.08 17.89
CA ASP A 194 -13.47 5.97 16.79
C ASP A 194 -14.93 6.45 16.93
N LYS A 195 -15.82 5.56 17.39
CA LYS A 195 -17.24 5.91 17.64
C LYS A 195 -17.35 6.82 18.86
N ASP A 196 -16.59 6.53 19.91
CA ASP A 196 -16.56 7.33 21.14
C ASP A 196 -16.05 8.74 20.87
N GLU A 197 -15.07 8.89 19.97
CA GLU A 197 -14.57 10.19 19.52
C GLU A 197 -15.68 11.02 18.86
N VAL A 198 -16.49 10.41 18.01
CA VAL A 198 -17.65 11.09 17.37
C VAL A 198 -18.65 11.57 18.43
N TYR A 199 -18.99 10.72 19.42
CA TYR A 199 -19.91 11.13 20.50
C TYR A 199 -19.36 12.29 21.34
N ARG A 200 -18.04 12.32 21.59
CA ARG A 200 -17.42 13.42 22.36
C ARG A 200 -17.35 14.73 21.56
N SER A 201 -17.21 14.67 20.25
CA SER A 201 -16.95 15.83 19.39
C SER A 201 -18.20 16.48 18.79
N ILE A 202 -19.37 15.85 18.89
CA ILE A 202 -20.56 16.19 18.09
C ILE A 202 -21.03 17.66 18.22
N TYR A 203 -20.72 18.34 19.30
CA TYR A 203 -21.07 19.76 19.52
C TYR A 203 -19.87 20.66 19.84
N GLN A 204 -18.63 20.12 19.87
CA GLN A 204 -17.45 20.90 20.23
C GLN A 204 -17.07 21.94 19.16
N ASN A 205 -17.45 21.72 17.90
CA ASN A 205 -17.17 22.62 16.78
C ASN A 205 -18.27 23.67 16.55
N ALA A 206 -19.35 23.65 17.35
CA ALA A 206 -20.45 24.61 17.20
C ALA A 206 -20.25 25.90 18.04
N ALA A 207 -19.16 26.00 18.79
CA ALA A 207 -18.87 27.10 19.72
C ALA A 207 -17.62 27.91 19.33
N ALA A 208 -17.17 27.85 18.06
CA ALA A 208 -16.04 28.62 17.57
C ALA A 208 -16.49 29.65 16.51
#